data_b17b0fcd0f2d196101772e22c213e1dd
#
_entry.id   b17b0fcd0f2d196101772e22c213e1dd
#
_cell.length_a   1.000
_cell.length_b   1.000
_cell.length_c   1.000
_cell.angle_alpha   90.00
_cell.angle_beta   90.00
_cell.angle_gamma   90.00
#
_symmetry.space_group_name_H-M   'P 1'
#
loop_
_entity.id
_entity.type
_entity.pdbx_description
1 polymer ?
#
loop_
_entity_poly.entity_id
_entity_poly.type
_entity_poly.pdbx_seq_one_letter_code
_entity_poly.pdbx_strand_id
1 'polypeptide(L)'
;MILGLVTLTLSMAVTGLVTGLAIGGLAAGLVLVYRASRVVNLAHTELGAAAAALCAWLVGPGGLPFALAALIAVGAAASAGALVEVVVVRRVGRGSAAAVLIATVGVGELLLALSLVAIAGIGRRGGYPVPLSVTVDLGRGVVLHGADLALLVLVPALAVGLAAVLRWTALGAGVRAA
;
A
#
# COMPACT_ATOMS: atom_id res chain seq x y z
N MET A 1 -38.41 5.86 6.48
CA MET A 1 -37.46 6.97 6.18
C MET A 1 -36.31 7.04 7.19
N ILE A 2 -36.56 7.10 8.50
CA ILE A 2 -35.50 7.16 9.56
C ILE A 2 -34.61 5.90 9.53
N LEU A 3 -35.19 4.71 9.40
CA LEU A 3 -34.42 3.45 9.34
C LEU A 3 -33.46 3.40 8.13
N GLY A 4 -33.90 3.89 6.96
CA GLY A 4 -33.05 3.99 5.78
C GLY A 4 -31.89 4.99 5.95
N LEU A 5 -32.12 6.10 6.66
CA LEU A 5 -31.07 7.09 6.97
C LEU A 5 -30.01 6.51 7.91
N VAL A 6 -30.42 5.75 8.93
CA VAL A 6 -29.52 5.09 9.89
C VAL A 6 -28.67 4.02 9.21
N THR A 7 -29.25 3.24 8.29
CA THR A 7 -28.50 2.21 7.54
C THR A 7 -27.46 2.83 6.60
N LEU A 8 -27.82 3.90 5.88
CA LEU A 8 -26.88 4.64 5.04
C LEU A 8 -25.73 5.24 5.87
N THR A 9 -26.04 5.81 7.04
CA THR A 9 -25.02 6.41 7.92
C THR A 9 -24.04 5.35 8.44
N LEU A 10 -24.53 4.16 8.85
CA LEU A 10 -23.65 3.09 9.35
C LEU A 10 -22.77 2.52 8.24
N SER A 11 -23.32 2.26 7.05
CA SER A 11 -22.55 1.79 5.90
C SER A 11 -21.46 2.81 5.51
N MET A 12 -21.79 4.09 5.45
CA MET A 12 -20.81 5.15 5.16
C MET A 12 -19.71 5.22 6.23
N ALA A 13 -20.05 5.08 7.50
CA ALA A 13 -19.07 5.08 8.58
C ALA A 13 -18.10 3.90 8.50
N VAL A 14 -18.60 2.71 8.22
CA VAL A 14 -17.76 1.50 8.06
C VAL A 14 -16.86 1.62 6.83
N THR A 15 -17.40 2.02 5.69
CA THR A 15 -16.61 2.24 4.48
C THR A 15 -15.56 3.32 4.69
N GLY A 16 -15.94 4.41 5.36
CA GLY A 16 -15.01 5.49 5.74
C GLY A 16 -13.89 5.01 6.65
N LEU A 17 -14.19 4.13 7.61
CA LEU A 17 -13.18 3.54 8.49
C LEU A 17 -12.18 2.67 7.71
N VAL A 18 -12.65 1.79 6.85
CA VAL A 18 -11.79 0.90 6.04
C VAL A 18 -10.91 1.73 5.09
N THR A 19 -11.51 2.68 4.38
CA THR A 19 -10.77 3.59 3.50
C THR A 19 -9.77 4.44 4.28
N GLY A 20 -10.18 4.96 5.44
CA GLY A 20 -9.32 5.74 6.33
C GLY A 20 -8.13 4.94 6.85
N LEU A 21 -8.31 3.66 7.18
CA LEU A 21 -7.22 2.77 7.55
C LEU A 21 -6.24 2.54 6.40
N ALA A 22 -6.72 2.33 5.18
CA ALA A 22 -5.85 2.16 4.01
C ALA A 22 -5.00 3.43 3.77
N ILE A 23 -5.63 4.60 3.77
CA ILE A 23 -4.94 5.90 3.61
C ILE A 23 -3.97 6.14 4.77
N GLY A 24 -4.38 5.84 6.01
CA GLY A 24 -3.56 5.97 7.20
C GLY A 24 -2.31 5.08 7.16
N GLY A 25 -2.44 3.86 6.66
CA GLY A 25 -1.32 2.93 6.45
C GLY A 25 -0.31 3.47 5.43
N LEU A 26 -0.79 3.98 4.29
CA LEU A 26 0.05 4.62 3.27
C LEU A 26 0.75 5.87 3.83
N ALA A 27 0.03 6.71 4.57
CA ALA A 27 0.59 7.90 5.17
C ALA A 27 1.67 7.57 6.21
N ALA A 28 1.46 6.55 7.04
CA ALA A 28 2.44 6.09 8.02
C ALA A 28 3.74 5.63 7.33
N GLY A 29 3.63 4.88 6.23
CA GLY A 29 4.76 4.48 5.40
C GLY A 29 5.52 5.67 4.83
N LEU A 30 4.81 6.65 4.26
CA LEU A 30 5.41 7.87 3.71
C LEU A 30 6.14 8.69 4.77
N VAL A 31 5.53 8.84 5.96
CA VAL A 31 6.16 9.54 7.10
C VAL A 31 7.43 8.84 7.55
N LEU A 32 7.43 7.49 7.56
CA LEU A 32 8.63 6.73 7.92
C LEU A 32 9.77 6.95 6.92
N VAL A 33 9.47 6.88 5.62
CA VAL A 33 10.44 7.13 4.55
C VAL A 33 10.98 8.55 4.67
N TYR A 34 10.10 9.53 4.87
CA TYR A 34 10.50 10.93 5.06
C TYR A 34 11.40 11.12 6.28
N ARG A 35 11.11 10.47 7.41
CA ARG A 35 11.96 10.53 8.60
C ARG A 35 13.34 9.94 8.37
N ALA A 36 13.43 8.87 7.57
CA ALA A 36 14.69 8.19 7.28
C ALA A 36 15.56 8.95 6.27
N SER A 37 14.95 9.53 5.22
CA SER A 37 15.66 10.15 4.09
C SER A 37 15.67 11.68 4.11
N ARG A 38 14.78 12.30 4.92
CA ARG A 38 14.50 13.75 4.95
C ARG A 38 14.00 14.31 3.62
N VAL A 39 13.60 13.44 2.72
CA VAL A 39 13.02 13.80 1.42
C VAL A 39 11.70 13.09 1.23
N VAL A 40 10.71 13.78 0.66
CA VAL A 40 9.43 13.18 0.30
C VAL A 40 9.61 12.36 -0.97
N ASN A 41 9.36 11.05 -0.87
CA ASN A 41 9.38 10.16 -2.01
C ASN A 41 7.95 10.02 -2.58
N LEU A 42 7.68 10.74 -3.67
CA LEU A 42 6.35 10.73 -4.30
C LEU A 42 6.05 9.43 -5.07
N ALA A 43 7.08 8.60 -5.37
CA ALA A 43 6.88 7.27 -5.93
C ALA A 43 6.35 6.24 -4.90
N HIS A 44 6.25 6.60 -3.62
CA HIS A 44 5.88 5.64 -2.55
C HIS A 44 4.53 4.97 -2.79
N THR A 45 3.52 5.73 -3.20
CA THR A 45 2.18 5.21 -3.49
C THR A 45 2.18 4.29 -4.70
N GLU A 46 2.93 4.66 -5.74
CA GLU A 46 3.01 3.90 -6.98
C GLU A 46 3.80 2.59 -6.82
N LEU A 47 4.76 2.53 -5.89
CA LEU A 47 5.39 1.27 -5.49
C LEU A 47 4.37 0.29 -4.90
N GLY A 48 3.43 0.76 -4.09
CA GLY A 48 2.34 -0.05 -3.56
C GLY A 48 1.38 -0.50 -4.65
N ALA A 49 0.99 0.40 -5.55
CA ALA A 49 0.12 0.09 -6.69
C ALA A 49 0.76 -0.93 -7.64
N ALA A 50 2.06 -0.78 -7.93
CA ALA A 50 2.82 -1.72 -8.75
C ALA A 50 2.91 -3.11 -8.10
N ALA A 51 3.13 -3.18 -6.78
CA ALA A 51 3.10 -4.44 -6.05
C ALA A 51 1.71 -5.11 -6.12
N ALA A 52 0.65 -4.34 -5.98
CA ALA A 52 -0.71 -4.84 -6.10
C ALA A 52 -0.99 -5.36 -7.52
N ALA A 53 -0.58 -4.64 -8.56
CA ALA A 53 -0.71 -5.08 -9.95
C ALA A 53 0.09 -6.36 -10.24
N LEU A 54 1.32 -6.47 -9.71
CA LEU A 54 2.15 -7.66 -9.82
C LEU A 54 1.50 -8.86 -9.11
N CYS A 55 0.98 -8.66 -7.90
CA CYS A 55 0.25 -9.71 -7.17
C CYS A 55 -0.94 -10.22 -7.97
N ALA A 56 -1.74 -9.30 -8.53
CA ALA A 56 -2.89 -9.65 -9.35
C ALA A 56 -2.48 -10.43 -10.61
N TRP A 57 -1.39 -10.04 -11.25
CA TRP A 57 -0.86 -10.75 -12.41
C TRP A 57 -0.35 -12.15 -12.06
N LEU A 58 0.37 -12.31 -10.93
CA LEU A 58 0.88 -13.59 -10.46
C LEU A 58 -0.25 -14.56 -10.09
N VAL A 59 -1.34 -14.08 -9.51
CA VAL A 59 -2.50 -14.92 -9.16
C VAL A 59 -3.32 -15.24 -10.40
N GLY A 60 -3.64 -14.27 -11.24
CA GLY A 60 -4.49 -14.45 -12.40
C GLY A 60 -3.79 -15.26 -13.52
N PRO A 61 -2.99 -14.62 -14.39
CA PRO A 61 -2.29 -15.32 -15.46
C PRO A 61 -1.26 -16.34 -14.96
N GLY A 62 -0.59 -16.03 -13.84
CA GLY A 62 0.49 -16.85 -13.29
C GLY A 62 0.02 -18.08 -12.51
N GLY A 63 -1.25 -18.14 -12.10
CA GLY A 63 -1.83 -19.27 -11.36
C GLY A 63 -1.23 -19.54 -9.98
N LEU A 64 -0.52 -18.55 -9.40
CA LEU A 64 0.12 -18.72 -8.09
C LEU A 64 -0.91 -18.56 -6.96
N PRO A 65 -0.73 -19.29 -5.83
CA PRO A 65 -1.53 -19.06 -4.63
C PRO A 65 -1.35 -17.62 -4.14
N PHE A 66 -2.43 -16.99 -3.68
CA PHE A 66 -2.43 -15.59 -3.24
C PHE A 66 -1.31 -15.26 -2.24
N ALA A 67 -1.09 -16.11 -1.23
CA ALA A 67 -0.06 -15.88 -0.21
C ALA A 67 1.35 -15.79 -0.81
N LEU A 68 1.69 -16.69 -1.74
CA LEU A 68 2.98 -16.69 -2.41
C LEU A 68 3.13 -15.48 -3.34
N ALA A 69 2.08 -15.17 -4.10
CA ALA A 69 2.05 -14.00 -4.97
C ALA A 69 2.21 -12.69 -4.17
N ALA A 70 1.55 -12.58 -3.02
CA ALA A 70 1.67 -11.43 -2.12
C ALA A 70 3.09 -11.29 -1.55
N LEU A 71 3.72 -12.38 -1.12
CA LEU A 71 5.11 -12.36 -0.65
C LEU A 71 6.08 -11.91 -1.74
N ILE A 72 5.93 -12.42 -2.95
CA ILE A 72 6.75 -12.01 -4.10
C ILE A 72 6.52 -10.53 -4.42
N ALA A 73 5.27 -10.07 -4.44
CA ALA A 73 4.93 -8.69 -4.73
C ALA A 73 5.49 -7.71 -3.68
N VAL A 74 5.39 -8.05 -2.39
CA VAL A 74 5.98 -7.25 -1.30
C VAL A 74 7.51 -7.24 -1.41
N GLY A 75 8.15 -8.38 -1.68
CA GLY A 75 9.59 -8.47 -1.90
C GLY A 75 10.06 -7.63 -3.09
N ALA A 76 9.31 -7.66 -4.20
CA ALA A 76 9.58 -6.85 -5.38
C ALA A 76 9.44 -5.35 -5.08
N ALA A 77 8.37 -4.94 -4.36
CA ALA A 77 8.18 -3.55 -3.95
C ALA A 77 9.30 -3.06 -3.02
N ALA A 78 9.70 -3.89 -2.05
CA ALA A 78 10.81 -3.56 -1.15
C ALA A 78 12.13 -3.38 -1.92
N SER A 79 12.41 -4.28 -2.87
CA SER A 79 13.60 -4.21 -3.72
C SER A 79 13.58 -2.99 -4.64
N ALA A 80 12.43 -2.71 -5.26
CA ALA A 80 12.26 -1.51 -6.08
C ALA A 80 12.39 -0.22 -5.26
N GLY A 81 11.80 -0.18 -4.06
CA GLY A 81 11.94 0.94 -3.13
C GLY A 81 13.39 1.18 -2.72
N ALA A 82 14.14 0.12 -2.39
CA ALA A 82 15.57 0.20 -2.11
C ALA A 82 16.38 0.69 -3.32
N LEU A 83 16.03 0.24 -4.52
CA LEU A 83 16.67 0.69 -5.75
C LEU A 83 16.41 2.19 -5.99
N VAL A 84 15.17 2.64 -5.85
CA VAL A 84 14.80 4.07 -5.95
C VAL A 84 15.58 4.89 -4.93
N GLU A 85 15.68 4.43 -3.70
CA GLU A 85 16.47 5.12 -2.66
C GLU A 85 17.95 5.26 -3.07
N VAL A 86 18.58 4.17 -3.50
CA VAL A 86 20.03 4.17 -3.80
C VAL A 86 20.34 4.92 -5.11
N VAL A 87 19.55 4.68 -6.15
CA VAL A 87 19.84 5.18 -7.50
C VAL A 87 19.31 6.60 -7.71
N VAL A 88 18.14 6.91 -7.14
CA VAL A 88 17.48 8.21 -7.36
C VAL A 88 17.73 9.13 -6.18
N VAL A 89 17.21 8.78 -4.99
CA VAL A 89 17.21 9.69 -3.84
C VAL A 89 18.61 10.06 -3.42
N ARG A 90 19.51 9.10 -3.25
CA ARG A 90 20.91 9.37 -2.80
C ARG A 90 21.78 10.04 -3.85
N ARG A 91 21.55 9.77 -5.14
CA ARG A 91 22.34 10.43 -6.20
C ARG A 91 21.86 11.84 -6.48
N VAL A 92 20.54 12.01 -6.66
CA VAL A 92 19.92 13.30 -6.99
C VAL A 92 19.87 14.21 -5.76
N GLY A 93 19.70 13.65 -4.56
CA GLY A 93 19.61 14.38 -3.29
C GLY A 93 20.86 15.19 -2.93
N ARG A 94 22.00 14.92 -3.58
CA ARG A 94 23.20 15.74 -3.45
C ARG A 94 23.09 17.13 -4.08
N GLY A 95 22.10 17.33 -4.98
CA GLY A 95 21.87 18.59 -5.67
C GLY A 95 20.85 19.47 -4.96
N SER A 96 19.58 19.08 -5.01
CA SER A 96 18.49 19.82 -4.38
C SER A 96 17.29 18.91 -4.03
N ALA A 97 16.53 19.27 -2.99
CA ALA A 97 15.30 18.56 -2.61
C ALA A 97 14.26 18.60 -3.75
N ALA A 98 14.18 19.71 -4.48
CA ALA A 98 13.28 19.84 -5.63
C ALA A 98 13.61 18.84 -6.75
N ALA A 99 14.91 18.61 -7.03
CA ALA A 99 15.35 17.65 -8.03
C ALA A 99 14.94 16.21 -7.63
N VAL A 100 15.00 15.86 -6.34
CA VAL A 100 14.53 14.55 -5.85
C VAL A 100 13.03 14.42 -6.00
N LEU A 101 12.24 15.45 -5.68
CA LEU A 101 10.79 15.43 -5.89
C LEU A 101 10.44 15.16 -7.34
N ILE A 102 11.04 15.91 -8.28
CA ILE A 102 10.80 15.72 -9.72
C ILE A 102 11.21 14.31 -10.18
N ALA A 103 12.37 13.82 -9.73
CA ALA A 103 12.85 12.49 -10.08
C ALA A 103 11.93 11.38 -9.54
N THR A 104 11.41 11.52 -8.30
CA THR A 104 10.49 10.53 -7.71
C THR A 104 9.11 10.57 -8.37
N VAL A 105 8.63 11.73 -8.85
CA VAL A 105 7.44 11.80 -9.71
C VAL A 105 7.67 11.00 -10.99
N GLY A 106 8.78 11.21 -11.69
CA GLY A 106 9.10 10.47 -12.92
C GLY A 106 9.16 8.95 -12.70
N VAL A 107 9.72 8.51 -11.57
CA VAL A 107 9.69 7.08 -11.18
C VAL A 107 8.26 6.62 -10.92
N GLY A 108 7.45 7.43 -10.25
CA GLY A 108 6.03 7.13 -9.99
C GLY A 108 5.26 6.91 -11.30
N GLU A 109 5.39 7.83 -12.25
CA GLU A 109 4.74 7.71 -13.56
C GLU A 109 5.18 6.44 -14.32
N LEU A 110 6.46 6.08 -14.25
CA LEU A 110 6.95 4.83 -14.83
C LEU A 110 6.31 3.60 -14.17
N LEU A 111 6.24 3.58 -12.85
CA LEU A 111 5.61 2.50 -12.10
C LEU A 111 4.10 2.41 -12.39
N LEU A 112 3.43 3.55 -12.50
CA LEU A 112 2.02 3.62 -12.90
C LEU A 112 1.83 3.03 -14.30
N ALA A 113 2.64 3.41 -15.27
CA ALA A 113 2.57 2.87 -16.63
C ALA A 113 2.77 1.35 -16.64
N LEU A 114 3.77 0.83 -15.92
CA LEU A 114 4.01 -0.60 -15.77
C LEU A 114 2.82 -1.32 -15.11
N SER A 115 2.21 -0.72 -14.09
CA SER A 115 1.03 -1.26 -13.42
C SER A 115 -0.17 -1.36 -14.35
N LEU A 116 -0.41 -0.35 -15.17
CA LEU A 116 -1.48 -0.34 -16.16
C LEU A 116 -1.28 -1.43 -17.23
N VAL A 117 -0.05 -1.63 -17.70
CA VAL A 117 0.28 -2.71 -18.63
C VAL A 117 0.04 -4.08 -18.00
N ALA A 118 0.47 -4.28 -16.74
CA ALA A 118 0.25 -5.52 -16.01
C ALA A 118 -1.25 -5.81 -15.83
N ILE A 119 -2.03 -4.81 -15.43
CA ILE A 119 -3.48 -4.93 -15.26
C ILE A 119 -4.18 -5.20 -16.59
N ALA A 120 -3.77 -4.53 -17.66
CA ALA A 120 -4.30 -4.79 -19.00
C ALA A 120 -4.04 -6.23 -19.47
N GLY A 121 -2.89 -6.79 -19.08
CA GLY A 121 -2.52 -8.20 -19.35
C GLY A 121 -3.35 -9.23 -18.58
N ILE A 122 -3.94 -8.85 -17.44
CA ILE A 122 -4.86 -9.72 -16.68
C ILE A 122 -6.16 -9.94 -17.45
N GLY A 123 -6.54 -8.98 -18.30
CA GLY A 123 -7.68 -9.06 -19.18
C GLY A 123 -9.02 -9.08 -18.45
N ARG A 124 -10.09 -9.40 -19.22
CA ARG A 124 -11.48 -9.48 -18.72
C ARG A 124 -11.79 -10.74 -17.91
N ARG A 125 -10.79 -11.50 -17.48
CA ARG A 125 -10.96 -12.86 -16.92
C ARG A 125 -11.27 -12.94 -15.42
N GLY A 126 -11.38 -11.83 -14.73
CA GLY A 126 -11.74 -11.83 -13.32
C GLY A 126 -11.44 -10.51 -12.64
N GLY A 127 -12.10 -10.26 -11.51
CA GLY A 127 -11.79 -9.12 -10.64
C GLY A 127 -10.41 -9.28 -10.00
N TYR A 128 -10.00 -8.24 -9.27
CA TYR A 128 -8.78 -8.28 -8.47
C TYR A 128 -8.82 -9.48 -7.49
N PRO A 129 -7.74 -10.27 -7.38
CA PRO A 129 -7.73 -11.43 -6.48
C PRO A 129 -7.92 -10.99 -5.04
N VAL A 130 -8.87 -11.59 -4.35
CA VAL A 130 -9.15 -11.32 -2.94
C VAL A 130 -8.46 -12.37 -2.06
N PRO A 131 -7.80 -11.95 -0.97
CA PRO A 131 -7.09 -12.86 -0.07
C PRO A 131 -8.02 -13.86 0.62
N LEU A 132 -9.25 -13.45 0.88
CA LEU A 132 -10.27 -14.21 1.59
C LEU A 132 -11.60 -14.08 0.85
N SER A 133 -12.16 -15.19 0.42
CA SER A 133 -13.51 -15.25 -0.19
C SER A 133 -14.62 -15.21 0.87
N VAL A 134 -14.37 -14.53 1.99
CA VAL A 134 -15.31 -14.41 3.10
C VAL A 134 -16.06 -13.09 2.98
N THR A 135 -17.36 -13.14 3.13
CA THR A 135 -18.23 -11.96 3.27
C THR A 135 -18.95 -12.06 4.61
N VAL A 136 -18.86 -10.99 5.40
CA VAL A 136 -19.58 -10.87 6.67
C VAL A 136 -20.67 -9.83 6.50
N ASP A 137 -21.90 -10.27 6.56
CA ASP A 137 -23.05 -9.37 6.57
C ASP A 137 -23.36 -8.99 8.04
N LEU A 138 -23.13 -7.74 8.37
CA LEU A 138 -23.43 -7.17 9.69
C LEU A 138 -24.89 -6.73 9.83
N GLY A 139 -25.70 -7.00 8.80
CA GLY A 139 -27.05 -6.49 8.71
C GLY A 139 -27.11 -4.99 8.41
N ARG A 140 -28.33 -4.46 8.25
CA ARG A 140 -28.56 -3.04 7.95
C ARG A 140 -27.82 -2.52 6.70
N GLY A 141 -27.56 -3.40 5.71
CA GLY A 141 -26.89 -3.05 4.46
C GLY A 141 -25.38 -2.84 4.57
N VAL A 142 -24.76 -3.31 5.65
CA VAL A 142 -23.29 -3.28 5.83
C VAL A 142 -22.73 -4.67 5.53
N VAL A 143 -21.99 -4.77 4.44
CA VAL A 143 -21.31 -6.01 4.01
C VAL A 143 -19.81 -5.74 4.02
N LEU A 144 -19.06 -6.51 4.81
CA LEU A 144 -17.58 -6.51 4.81
C LEU A 144 -17.07 -7.67 3.96
N HIS A 145 -16.21 -7.35 3.03
CA HIS A 145 -15.49 -8.35 2.22
C HIS A 145 -14.19 -8.78 2.92
N GLY A 146 -13.64 -9.91 2.50
CA GLY A 146 -12.39 -10.41 3.05
C GLY A 146 -11.23 -9.43 2.95
N ALA A 147 -11.20 -8.56 1.93
CA ALA A 147 -10.22 -7.49 1.81
C ALA A 147 -10.37 -6.43 2.92
N ASP A 148 -11.61 -6.06 3.27
CA ASP A 148 -11.89 -5.10 4.34
C ASP A 148 -11.45 -5.65 5.69
N LEU A 149 -11.75 -6.93 5.95
CA LEU A 149 -11.32 -7.63 7.16
C LEU A 149 -9.80 -7.72 7.25
N ALA A 150 -9.12 -7.99 6.14
CA ALA A 150 -7.67 -8.00 6.08
C ALA A 150 -7.09 -6.61 6.41
N LEU A 151 -7.65 -5.53 5.88
CA LEU A 151 -7.23 -4.15 6.20
C LEU A 151 -7.43 -3.81 7.67
N LEU A 152 -8.59 -4.18 8.24
CA LEU A 152 -8.92 -3.94 9.64
C LEU A 152 -7.93 -4.61 10.62
N VAL A 153 -7.31 -5.71 10.21
CA VAL A 153 -6.34 -6.45 11.05
C VAL A 153 -4.91 -6.06 10.69
N LEU A 154 -4.56 -6.08 9.41
CA LEU A 154 -3.17 -5.90 8.97
C LEU A 154 -2.66 -4.47 9.19
N VAL A 155 -3.48 -3.43 8.95
CA VAL A 155 -3.01 -2.05 9.09
C VAL A 155 -2.69 -1.71 10.55
N PRO A 156 -3.54 -1.99 11.55
CA PRO A 156 -3.18 -1.81 12.95
C PRO A 156 -2.01 -2.68 13.39
N ALA A 157 -1.95 -3.94 12.95
CA ALA A 157 -0.85 -4.83 13.26
C ALA A 157 0.50 -4.31 12.72
N LEU A 158 0.50 -3.82 11.48
CA LEU A 158 1.67 -3.15 10.88
C LEU A 158 2.05 -1.88 11.64
N ALA A 159 1.08 -1.07 12.04
CA ALA A 159 1.35 0.14 12.82
C ALA A 159 1.98 -0.17 14.17
N VAL A 160 1.46 -1.17 14.88
CA VAL A 160 2.03 -1.65 16.15
C VAL A 160 3.41 -2.27 15.94
N GLY A 161 3.59 -3.12 14.93
CA GLY A 161 4.88 -3.70 14.58
C GLY A 161 5.92 -2.65 14.23
N LEU A 162 5.54 -1.65 13.45
CA LEU A 162 6.41 -0.52 13.11
C LEU A 162 6.78 0.31 14.35
N ALA A 163 5.81 0.60 15.21
CA ALA A 163 6.06 1.30 16.47
C ALA A 163 7.01 0.50 17.39
N ALA A 164 6.86 -0.82 17.43
CA ALA A 164 7.74 -1.72 18.16
C ALA A 164 9.17 -1.69 17.61
N VAL A 165 9.33 -1.83 16.30
CA VAL A 165 10.65 -1.74 15.63
C VAL A 165 11.29 -0.39 15.90
N LEU A 166 10.56 0.71 15.74
CA LEU A 166 11.08 2.04 15.98
C LEU A 166 11.45 2.27 17.46
N ARG A 167 10.74 1.64 18.40
CA ARG A 167 10.98 1.83 19.83
C ARG A 167 12.14 0.98 20.36
N TRP A 168 12.28 -0.26 19.90
CA TRP A 168 13.14 -1.26 20.51
C TRP A 168 14.34 -1.71 19.68
N THR A 169 14.53 -1.18 18.46
CA THR A 169 15.67 -1.58 17.63
C THR A 169 16.66 -0.45 17.40
N ALA A 170 17.90 -0.82 17.06
CA ALA A 170 18.96 0.12 16.66
C ALA A 170 18.57 0.93 15.41
N LEU A 171 17.81 0.34 14.48
CA LEU A 171 17.26 1.04 13.32
C LEU A 171 16.33 2.17 13.73
N GLY A 172 15.47 1.91 14.72
CA GLY A 172 14.58 2.94 15.27
C GLY A 172 15.36 4.04 16.00
N ALA A 173 16.45 3.72 16.68
CA ALA A 173 17.33 4.73 17.27
C ALA A 173 17.93 5.65 16.20
N GLY A 174 18.40 5.11 15.08
CA GLY A 174 18.90 5.88 13.94
C GLY A 174 17.84 6.83 13.36
N VAL A 175 16.62 6.33 13.14
CA VAL A 175 15.50 7.15 12.62
C VAL A 175 15.06 8.25 13.60
N ARG A 176 15.20 8.02 14.91
CA ARG A 176 14.88 9.05 15.92
C ARG A 176 15.98 10.10 16.07
N ALA A 177 17.22 9.76 15.74
CA ALA A 177 18.37 10.66 15.83
C ALA A 177 18.59 11.51 14.55
N ALA A 178 17.99 11.11 13.43
CA ALA A 178 18.00 11.84 12.17
C ALA A 178 16.92 12.90 12.10
#